data_632c0bc55e8044b8c459a6fc60a32856
#
_entry.id   632c0bc55e8044b8c459a6fc60a32856
#
_cell.length_a   1.000
_cell.length_b   1.000
_cell.length_c   1.000
_cell.angle_alpha   90.00
_cell.angle_beta   90.00
_cell.angle_gamma   90.00
#
_symmetry.space_group_name_H-M   'P 1'
#
loop_
_entity.id
_entity.type
_entity.pdbx_description
1 polymer ?
#
loop_
_entity_poly.entity_id
_entity_poly.type
_entity_poly.pdbx_seq_one_letter_code
_entity_poly.pdbx_strand_id
1 'polypeptide(L)'
;MTPDSRVQSTEHPDRLTAVIRAEIQSNPDSRITFARYMELALYEPRLGYYRQPADRPTDTGDFLTAPETHAIFGWTVARRIESMWAELGHPRPFDLIEYGAGSGTLALSILDGVRRHGAVDRNAAELPAAELPAAELLAAIRYEPVESNPNRLADLRERFEKAGLAGRLATSNSDGSARGTASNESVPVTGVILANEFLDALPVHRFVVRGGKLLELYVAWKEGFVEVAAEPSPPALAQRIAEDGLDAGQLAEGQIGEISLGLGEWLRGVAARLTRGYAIVIDYGHDAAELYGPRRLAGTLLGYRGHRVMENQFDAPGQVDLTAHVDFTALEKLAAANGFRTVSSTTQSEFLVAAGLEEELRALQSSRDLTLADYTRARSGIVRMLDPRHMGRFRVLILERV
;
A
#
# COMPACT_ATOMS: atom_id res chain seq x y z
N MET A 1 -17.93 29.12 23.05
CA MET A 1 -17.49 29.58 21.73
C MET A 1 -16.32 28.71 21.31
N THR A 2 -16.57 27.69 20.51
CA THR A 2 -15.54 26.82 19.92
C THR A 2 -14.86 27.58 18.79
N PRO A 3 -13.54 27.54 18.66
CA PRO A 3 -12.86 28.21 17.54
C PRO A 3 -13.27 27.53 16.23
N ASP A 4 -13.53 28.37 15.25
CA ASP A 4 -14.06 28.07 13.93
C ASP A 4 -13.14 27.05 13.20
N SER A 5 -13.64 25.83 12.99
CA SER A 5 -12.94 24.76 12.27
C SER A 5 -12.61 25.10 10.81
N ARG A 6 -13.21 26.15 10.26
CA ARG A 6 -12.95 26.65 8.89
C ARG A 6 -11.65 27.45 8.78
N VAL A 7 -11.19 28.12 9.85
CA VAL A 7 -9.93 28.90 9.82
C VAL A 7 -8.71 27.96 9.82
N GLN A 8 -8.78 26.82 10.52
CA GLN A 8 -7.67 25.85 10.53
C GLN A 8 -7.46 25.16 9.18
N SER A 9 -8.48 25.04 8.34
CA SER A 9 -8.38 24.33 7.04
C SER A 9 -7.68 25.14 5.94
N THR A 10 -7.61 26.47 6.04
CA THR A 10 -6.98 27.35 5.04
C THR A 10 -5.51 27.65 5.34
N GLU A 11 -5.09 27.60 6.59
CA GLU A 11 -3.68 27.88 6.98
C GLU A 11 -2.72 26.71 6.69
N HIS A 12 -3.24 25.49 6.61
CA HIS A 12 -2.41 24.28 6.50
C HIS A 12 -1.73 24.11 5.13
N PRO A 13 -2.43 24.25 3.98
CA PRO A 13 -1.81 24.15 2.66
C PRO A 13 -0.78 25.27 2.43
N ASP A 14 -1.05 26.48 2.92
CA ASP A 14 -0.14 27.61 2.78
C ASP A 14 1.16 27.39 3.54
N ARG A 15 1.12 26.71 4.70
CA ARG A 15 2.30 26.37 5.50
C ARG A 15 3.18 25.34 4.80
N LEU A 16 2.61 24.25 4.27
CA LEU A 16 3.38 23.24 3.53
C LEU A 16 3.92 23.80 2.22
N THR A 17 3.11 24.60 1.51
CA THR A 17 3.54 25.35 0.33
C THR A 17 4.78 26.21 0.64
N ALA A 18 4.78 26.90 1.78
CA ALA A 18 5.93 27.71 2.21
C ALA A 18 7.19 26.85 2.49
N VAL A 19 7.02 25.68 3.11
CA VAL A 19 8.14 24.72 3.36
C VAL A 19 8.73 24.25 2.04
N ILE A 20 7.88 23.76 1.11
CA ILE A 20 8.33 23.24 -0.19
C ILE A 20 8.99 24.37 -1.00
N ARG A 21 8.39 25.56 -1.03
CA ARG A 21 8.96 26.73 -1.70
C ARG A 21 10.33 27.09 -1.15
N ALA A 22 10.50 27.10 0.17
CA ALA A 22 11.80 27.39 0.80
C ALA A 22 12.86 26.36 0.39
N GLU A 23 12.52 25.08 0.34
CA GLU A 23 13.42 24.03 -0.13
C GLU A 23 13.82 24.23 -1.60
N ILE A 24 12.85 24.53 -2.49
CA ILE A 24 13.12 24.86 -3.90
C ILE A 24 14.08 26.06 -4.01
N GLN A 25 13.84 27.13 -3.24
CA GLN A 25 14.63 28.35 -3.30
C GLN A 25 16.04 28.19 -2.72
N SER A 26 16.22 27.25 -1.77
CA SER A 26 17.54 26.94 -1.19
C SER A 26 18.37 26.01 -2.08
N ASN A 27 17.76 25.33 -3.04
CA ASN A 27 18.45 24.45 -3.97
C ASN A 27 19.19 25.30 -5.02
N PRO A 28 20.48 24.99 -5.33
CA PRO A 28 21.28 25.75 -6.32
C PRO A 28 20.61 25.90 -7.68
N ASP A 29 19.88 24.86 -8.12
CA ASP A 29 19.16 24.86 -9.39
C ASP A 29 17.73 25.46 -9.28
N SER A 30 17.32 25.97 -8.12
CA SER A 30 16.00 26.52 -7.85
C SER A 30 14.85 25.56 -8.23
N ARG A 31 15.08 24.27 -8.04
CA ARG A 31 14.12 23.18 -8.30
C ARG A 31 14.40 21.96 -7.44
N ILE A 32 13.40 21.11 -7.24
CA ILE A 32 13.51 19.80 -6.60
C ILE A 32 12.95 18.72 -7.54
N THR A 33 13.28 17.45 -7.33
CA THR A 33 12.64 16.35 -8.08
C THR A 33 11.15 16.25 -7.73
N PHE A 34 10.34 15.72 -8.64
CA PHE A 34 8.93 15.46 -8.30
C PHE A 34 8.81 14.44 -7.15
N ALA A 35 9.71 13.46 -7.08
CA ALA A 35 9.78 12.51 -5.96
C ALA A 35 9.95 13.26 -4.61
N ARG A 36 10.81 14.28 -4.55
CA ARG A 36 10.97 15.07 -3.34
C ARG A 36 9.75 15.92 -3.01
N TYR A 37 9.10 16.48 -4.01
CA TYR A 37 7.82 17.19 -3.84
C TYR A 37 6.75 16.26 -3.27
N MET A 38 6.56 15.07 -3.86
CA MET A 38 5.59 14.07 -3.42
C MET A 38 5.92 13.58 -1.99
N GLU A 39 7.19 13.36 -1.67
CA GLU A 39 7.64 13.00 -0.33
C GLU A 39 7.21 14.05 0.70
N LEU A 40 7.42 15.34 0.41
CA LEU A 40 6.99 16.43 1.30
C LEU A 40 5.48 16.52 1.39
N ALA A 41 4.78 16.45 0.25
CA ALA A 41 3.33 16.54 0.20
C ALA A 41 2.64 15.41 1.00
N LEU A 42 3.17 14.20 0.97
CA LEU A 42 2.58 13.05 1.63
C LEU A 42 3.13 12.81 3.05
N TYR A 43 4.43 13.05 3.30
CA TYR A 43 5.13 12.54 4.48
C TYR A 43 5.86 13.60 5.30
N GLU A 44 5.74 14.92 4.99
CA GLU A 44 6.32 15.94 5.89
C GLU A 44 5.79 15.70 7.31
N PRO A 45 6.67 15.67 8.36
CA PRO A 45 6.31 15.12 9.67
C PRO A 45 5.10 15.73 10.38
N ARG A 46 4.71 16.96 10.04
CA ARG A 46 3.60 17.70 10.67
C ARG A 46 2.49 18.08 9.72
N LEU A 47 2.81 18.22 8.42
CA LEU A 47 1.92 18.83 7.43
C LEU A 47 1.62 17.88 6.24
N GLY A 48 2.31 16.74 6.16
CA GLY A 48 2.11 15.75 5.11
C GLY A 48 0.75 15.07 5.21
N TYR A 49 0.18 14.68 4.08
CA TYR A 49 -1.15 14.07 3.98
C TYR A 49 -1.33 12.88 4.93
N TYR A 50 -0.38 11.95 4.97
CA TYR A 50 -0.42 10.78 5.84
C TYR A 50 -0.04 11.04 7.30
N ARG A 51 0.38 12.27 7.65
CA ARG A 51 0.78 12.66 9.01
C ARG A 51 -0.33 13.38 9.78
N GLN A 52 -1.42 13.73 9.12
CA GLN A 52 -2.53 14.44 9.74
C GLN A 52 -3.28 13.56 10.75
N PRO A 53 -3.92 14.15 11.78
CA PRO A 53 -4.76 13.41 12.72
C PRO A 53 -5.80 12.56 12.01
N ALA A 54 -6.14 11.42 12.61
CA ALA A 54 -7.08 10.45 12.08
C ALA A 54 -8.57 10.90 12.11
N ASP A 55 -8.83 12.20 12.39
CA ASP A 55 -10.18 12.79 12.47
C ASP A 55 -10.97 12.78 11.14
N ARG A 56 -10.40 12.16 10.09
CA ARG A 56 -11.19 11.79 8.91
C ARG A 56 -11.84 10.45 9.21
N PRO A 57 -13.19 10.41 9.36
CA PRO A 57 -13.90 9.14 9.48
C PRO A 57 -13.47 8.21 8.35
N THR A 58 -13.29 6.93 8.62
CA THR A 58 -13.00 5.91 7.60
C THR A 58 -14.04 5.93 6.47
N ASP A 59 -15.27 6.35 6.78
CA ASP A 59 -16.37 6.55 5.82
C ASP A 59 -16.19 7.81 4.93
N THR A 60 -15.19 8.66 5.19
CA THR A 60 -14.90 9.90 4.46
C THR A 60 -13.44 10.01 4.00
N GLY A 61 -12.68 8.91 4.05
CA GLY A 61 -11.36 8.82 3.44
C GLY A 61 -11.41 9.20 1.96
N ASP A 62 -10.35 9.79 1.42
CA ASP A 62 -10.30 10.25 0.02
C ASP A 62 -10.37 9.07 -0.96
N PHE A 63 -10.00 7.88 -0.50
CA PHE A 63 -10.05 6.62 -1.25
C PHE A 63 -10.60 5.49 -0.36
N LEU A 64 -11.53 4.70 -0.88
CA LEU A 64 -12.08 3.53 -0.19
C LEU A 64 -11.28 2.29 -0.59
N THR A 65 -10.53 1.71 0.35
CA THR A 65 -9.72 0.51 0.12
C THR A 65 -10.54 -0.78 0.21
N ALA A 66 -10.04 -1.87 -0.36
CA ALA A 66 -10.73 -3.18 -0.33
C ALA A 66 -11.01 -3.67 1.11
N PRO A 67 -10.09 -3.59 2.09
CA PRO A 67 -10.35 -3.94 3.49
C PRO A 67 -11.45 -3.11 4.16
N GLU A 68 -11.59 -1.85 3.79
CA GLU A 68 -12.62 -0.94 4.32
C GLU A 68 -14.01 -1.21 3.73
N THR A 69 -14.04 -1.82 2.55
CA THR A 69 -15.30 -2.16 1.87
C THR A 69 -16.07 -3.24 2.63
N HIS A 70 -15.43 -4.33 3.02
CA HIS A 70 -16.01 -5.40 3.84
C HIS A 70 -14.93 -6.35 4.38
N ALA A 71 -15.10 -6.83 5.62
CA ALA A 71 -14.17 -7.74 6.29
C ALA A 71 -13.91 -9.07 5.54
N ILE A 72 -14.81 -9.48 4.63
CA ILE A 72 -14.68 -10.70 3.81
C ILE A 72 -13.39 -10.69 2.98
N PHE A 73 -12.87 -9.50 2.63
CA PHE A 73 -11.56 -9.38 1.99
C PHE A 73 -10.46 -9.96 2.87
N GLY A 74 -10.37 -9.52 4.11
CA GLY A 74 -9.38 -10.01 5.06
C GLY A 74 -9.61 -11.49 5.43
N TRP A 75 -10.87 -11.95 5.52
CA TRP A 75 -11.17 -13.37 5.73
C TRP A 75 -10.64 -14.24 4.59
N THR A 76 -10.81 -13.79 3.35
CA THR A 76 -10.29 -14.49 2.16
C THR A 76 -8.76 -14.49 2.14
N VAL A 77 -8.12 -13.36 2.47
CA VAL A 77 -6.65 -13.27 2.60
C VAL A 77 -6.14 -14.21 3.70
N ALA A 78 -6.89 -14.35 4.80
CA ALA A 78 -6.55 -15.28 5.89
C ALA A 78 -6.40 -16.73 5.40
N ARG A 79 -7.28 -17.22 4.52
CA ARG A 79 -7.15 -18.57 3.92
C ARG A 79 -5.83 -18.76 3.20
N ARG A 80 -5.39 -17.76 2.44
CA ARG A 80 -4.09 -17.85 1.76
C ARG A 80 -2.93 -17.84 2.76
N ILE A 81 -3.03 -17.05 3.82
CA ILE A 81 -2.04 -17.02 4.91
C ILE A 81 -1.99 -18.36 5.64
N GLU A 82 -3.12 -19.00 5.90
CA GLU A 82 -3.21 -20.35 6.49
C GLU A 82 -2.48 -21.38 5.62
N SER A 83 -2.70 -21.35 4.28
CA SER A 83 -1.99 -22.21 3.34
C SER A 83 -0.48 -21.97 3.38
N MET A 84 -0.05 -20.69 3.40
CA MET A 84 1.37 -20.31 3.48
C MET A 84 2.02 -20.78 4.79
N TRP A 85 1.29 -20.67 5.90
CA TRP A 85 1.76 -21.17 7.20
C TRP A 85 1.98 -22.69 7.18
N ALA A 86 1.05 -23.44 6.56
CA ALA A 86 1.18 -24.89 6.37
C ALA A 86 2.34 -25.23 5.42
N GLU A 87 2.48 -24.54 4.29
CA GLU A 87 3.60 -24.68 3.32
C GLU A 87 4.95 -24.46 3.99
N LEU A 88 5.03 -23.56 4.98
CA LEU A 88 6.22 -23.28 5.76
C LEU A 88 6.48 -24.30 6.90
N GLY A 89 5.60 -25.27 7.12
CA GLY A 89 5.74 -26.28 8.18
C GLY A 89 5.34 -25.79 9.57
N HIS A 90 4.35 -24.92 9.64
CA HIS A 90 3.73 -24.42 10.88
C HIS A 90 4.72 -23.71 11.83
N PRO A 91 5.51 -22.72 11.36
CA PRO A 91 6.49 -22.04 12.20
C PRO A 91 5.86 -21.31 13.38
N ARG A 92 6.60 -21.24 14.48
CA ARG A 92 6.24 -20.52 15.71
C ARG A 92 7.49 -19.84 16.30
N PRO A 93 7.55 -18.48 16.34
CA PRO A 93 6.52 -17.53 15.91
C PRO A 93 6.30 -17.53 14.40
N PHE A 94 5.15 -16.99 13.97
CA PHE A 94 4.82 -16.70 12.59
C PHE A 94 4.54 -15.20 12.48
N ASP A 95 5.41 -14.50 11.78
CA ASP A 95 5.34 -13.05 11.69
C ASP A 95 4.41 -12.61 10.55
N LEU A 96 3.48 -11.72 10.88
CA LEU A 96 2.62 -11.04 9.93
C LEU A 96 2.96 -9.55 10.00
N ILE A 97 3.69 -9.05 9.02
CA ILE A 97 4.14 -7.65 8.95
C ILE A 97 3.32 -6.93 7.90
N GLU A 98 2.67 -5.82 8.25
CA GLU A 98 1.86 -5.04 7.33
C GLU A 98 2.44 -3.64 7.13
N TYR A 99 2.83 -3.33 5.89
CA TYR A 99 3.24 -1.99 5.48
C TYR A 99 2.01 -1.14 5.15
N GLY A 100 1.98 0.08 5.65
CA GLY A 100 0.82 0.95 5.51
C GLY A 100 -0.39 0.48 6.34
N ALA A 101 -0.16 -0.06 7.53
CA ALA A 101 -1.17 -0.72 8.36
C ALA A 101 -2.40 0.15 8.70
N GLY A 102 -2.28 1.48 8.60
CA GLY A 102 -3.35 2.40 8.91
C GLY A 102 -3.91 2.18 10.32
N SER A 103 -5.23 2.08 10.44
CA SER A 103 -5.92 1.75 11.70
C SER A 103 -6.05 0.24 11.96
N GLY A 104 -5.35 -0.61 11.20
CA GLY A 104 -5.33 -2.07 11.37
C GLY A 104 -6.57 -2.80 10.85
N THR A 105 -7.33 -2.22 9.94
CA THR A 105 -8.58 -2.82 9.43
C THR A 105 -8.32 -4.14 8.71
N LEU A 106 -7.28 -4.23 7.87
CA LEU A 106 -6.93 -5.46 7.18
C LEU A 106 -6.45 -6.54 8.16
N ALA A 107 -5.51 -6.22 9.04
CA ALA A 107 -5.01 -7.18 10.03
C ALA A 107 -6.11 -7.72 10.93
N LEU A 108 -6.99 -6.86 11.43
CA LEU A 108 -8.12 -7.29 12.27
C LEU A 108 -9.06 -8.24 11.52
N SER A 109 -9.36 -7.96 10.26
CA SER A 109 -10.20 -8.86 9.46
C SER A 109 -9.48 -10.16 9.08
N ILE A 110 -8.16 -10.16 8.86
CA ILE A 110 -7.38 -11.40 8.69
C ILE A 110 -7.43 -12.24 9.97
N LEU A 111 -7.14 -11.66 11.13
CA LEU A 111 -7.14 -12.39 12.40
C LEU A 111 -8.54 -12.88 12.78
N ASP A 112 -9.60 -12.13 12.45
CA ASP A 112 -10.96 -12.58 12.59
C ASP A 112 -11.28 -13.74 11.63
N GLY A 113 -10.80 -13.71 10.40
CA GLY A 113 -10.88 -14.80 9.43
C GLY A 113 -10.29 -16.10 9.98
N VAL A 114 -9.04 -16.06 10.47
CA VAL A 114 -8.39 -17.21 11.11
C VAL A 114 -9.22 -17.75 12.28
N ARG A 115 -9.77 -16.87 13.11
CA ARG A 115 -10.65 -17.27 14.24
C ARG A 115 -11.93 -17.96 13.76
N ARG A 116 -12.55 -17.45 12.71
CA ARG A 116 -13.78 -17.98 12.10
C ARG A 116 -13.55 -19.36 11.49
N HIS A 117 -12.46 -19.57 10.78
CA HIS A 117 -12.10 -20.86 10.19
C HIS A 117 -11.90 -21.92 11.27
N GLY A 118 -11.23 -21.60 12.37
CA GLY A 118 -11.10 -22.47 13.52
C GLY A 118 -12.43 -22.79 14.24
N ALA A 119 -13.44 -21.92 14.14
CA ALA A 119 -14.78 -22.22 14.67
C ALA A 119 -15.57 -23.16 13.77
N VAL A 120 -15.41 -23.07 12.45
CA VAL A 120 -16.02 -23.99 11.46
C VAL A 120 -15.42 -25.39 11.60
N ASP A 121 -14.10 -25.50 11.72
CA ASP A 121 -13.40 -26.76 11.92
C ASP A 121 -13.84 -27.49 13.20
N ARG A 122 -14.10 -26.72 14.27
CA ARG A 122 -14.64 -27.28 15.53
C ARG A 122 -16.01 -27.95 15.37
N ASN A 123 -16.84 -27.45 14.51
CA ASN A 123 -18.16 -28.03 14.22
C ASN A 123 -18.08 -29.27 13.31
N ALA A 124 -16.98 -29.43 12.58
CA ALA A 124 -16.74 -30.53 11.67
C ALA A 124 -15.88 -31.65 12.26
N ALA A 125 -15.05 -31.37 13.27
CA ALA A 125 -14.14 -32.31 13.90
C ALA A 125 -14.45 -32.47 15.39
N GLU A 126 -14.44 -33.71 15.90
CA GLU A 126 -14.53 -34.03 17.33
C GLU A 126 -13.22 -33.74 18.11
N LEU A 127 -12.39 -32.78 17.63
CA LEU A 127 -11.07 -32.46 18.16
C LEU A 127 -11.16 -31.36 19.25
N PRO A 128 -10.30 -31.38 20.26
CA PRO A 128 -10.15 -30.29 21.24
C PRO A 128 -9.79 -28.97 20.54
N ALA A 129 -10.36 -27.86 21.00
CA ALA A 129 -10.20 -26.54 20.39
C ALA A 129 -8.74 -26.07 20.24
N ALA A 130 -7.80 -26.61 21.03
CA ALA A 130 -6.39 -26.27 21.01
C ALA A 130 -5.60 -27.03 19.91
N GLU A 131 -6.19 -28.06 19.32
CA GLU A 131 -5.54 -28.94 18.33
C GLU A 131 -5.95 -28.62 16.90
N LEU A 132 -6.71 -27.55 16.69
CA LEU A 132 -7.15 -27.13 15.37
C LEU A 132 -6.10 -26.23 14.71
N PRO A 133 -5.75 -26.44 13.42
CA PRO A 133 -4.71 -25.67 12.72
C PRO A 133 -4.92 -24.14 12.82
N ALA A 134 -6.15 -23.67 12.67
CA ALA A 134 -6.45 -22.24 12.76
C ALA A 134 -6.23 -21.65 14.17
N ALA A 135 -6.55 -22.39 15.25
CA ALA A 135 -6.28 -21.96 16.62
C ALA A 135 -4.76 -21.91 16.90
N GLU A 136 -4.03 -22.87 16.34
CA GLU A 136 -2.58 -22.92 16.42
C GLU A 136 -1.92 -21.78 15.65
N LEU A 137 -2.41 -21.46 14.45
CA LEU A 137 -1.95 -20.31 13.67
C LEU A 137 -2.20 -19.01 14.41
N LEU A 138 -3.44 -18.80 14.93
CA LEU A 138 -3.75 -17.61 15.70
C LEU A 138 -2.83 -17.46 16.92
N ALA A 139 -2.46 -18.57 17.57
CA ALA A 139 -1.51 -18.56 18.69
C ALA A 139 -0.07 -18.28 18.23
N ALA A 140 0.30 -18.68 17.02
CA ALA A 140 1.63 -18.48 16.46
C ALA A 140 1.85 -17.08 15.89
N ILE A 141 0.78 -16.40 15.41
CA ILE A 141 0.88 -15.08 14.78
C ILE A 141 1.43 -14.04 15.76
N ARG A 142 2.43 -13.32 15.28
CA ARG A 142 2.97 -12.09 15.85
C ARG A 142 2.80 -10.98 14.80
N TYR A 143 1.85 -10.08 15.01
CA TYR A 143 1.54 -9.02 14.07
C TYR A 143 2.37 -7.77 14.33
N GLU A 144 2.99 -7.25 13.29
CA GLU A 144 3.81 -6.03 13.32
C GLU A 144 3.27 -5.01 12.31
N PRO A 145 2.63 -3.93 12.77
CA PRO A 145 2.24 -2.83 11.90
C PRO A 145 3.44 -1.93 11.57
N VAL A 146 3.67 -1.65 10.29
CA VAL A 146 4.58 -0.60 9.82
C VAL A 146 3.72 0.57 9.35
N GLU A 147 3.58 1.57 10.21
CA GLU A 147 2.75 2.75 9.98
C GLU A 147 3.49 4.00 10.45
N SER A 148 3.49 5.02 9.59
CA SER A 148 4.22 6.26 9.85
C SER A 148 3.45 7.26 10.71
N ASN A 149 2.12 7.13 10.79
CA ASN A 149 1.25 8.03 11.55
C ASN A 149 1.05 7.53 12.99
N PRO A 150 1.56 8.22 14.03
CA PRO A 150 1.43 7.77 15.41
C PRO A 150 -0.02 7.74 15.91
N ASN A 151 -0.91 8.58 15.36
CA ASN A 151 -2.31 8.56 15.74
C ASN A 151 -3.01 7.29 15.21
N ARG A 152 -2.73 6.90 13.95
CA ARG A 152 -3.24 5.65 13.38
C ARG A 152 -2.72 4.42 14.14
N LEU A 153 -1.45 4.44 14.56
CA LEU A 153 -0.90 3.38 15.42
C LEU A 153 -1.59 3.33 16.81
N ALA A 154 -1.96 4.46 17.37
CA ALA A 154 -2.71 4.52 18.63
C ALA A 154 -4.12 3.92 18.44
N ASP A 155 -4.83 4.31 17.39
CA ASP A 155 -6.15 3.77 17.05
C ASP A 155 -6.08 2.26 16.79
N LEU A 156 -5.05 1.79 16.07
CA LEU A 156 -4.81 0.38 15.81
C LEU A 156 -4.67 -0.40 17.14
N ARG A 157 -3.85 0.10 18.08
CA ARG A 157 -3.66 -0.55 19.38
C ARG A 157 -4.97 -0.64 20.16
N GLU A 158 -5.74 0.45 20.23
CA GLU A 158 -7.05 0.47 20.88
C GLU A 158 -8.02 -0.53 20.25
N ARG A 159 -8.06 -0.61 18.91
CA ARG A 159 -8.91 -1.59 18.20
C ARG A 159 -8.48 -3.03 18.46
N PHE A 160 -7.17 -3.31 18.53
CA PHE A 160 -6.65 -4.63 18.88
C PHE A 160 -6.98 -5.02 20.33
N GLU A 161 -6.93 -4.07 21.26
CA GLU A 161 -7.38 -4.29 22.65
C GLU A 161 -8.86 -4.64 22.72
N LYS A 162 -9.72 -3.85 22.07
CA LYS A 162 -11.16 -4.09 21.99
C LYS A 162 -11.51 -5.45 21.37
N ALA A 163 -10.71 -5.91 20.41
CA ALA A 163 -10.88 -7.21 19.77
C ALA A 163 -10.31 -8.39 20.60
N GLY A 164 -9.64 -8.13 21.74
CA GLY A 164 -8.97 -9.15 22.54
C GLY A 164 -7.72 -9.73 21.86
N LEU A 165 -7.08 -8.96 20.96
CA LEU A 165 -5.94 -9.35 20.16
C LEU A 165 -4.63 -8.60 20.53
N ALA A 166 -4.64 -7.79 21.59
CA ALA A 166 -3.46 -7.02 22.02
C ALA A 166 -2.21 -7.90 22.21
N GLY A 167 -2.37 -9.13 22.71
CA GLY A 167 -1.27 -10.08 22.84
C GLY A 167 -0.68 -10.61 21.52
N ARG A 168 -1.25 -10.23 20.37
CA ARG A 168 -0.72 -10.56 19.05
C ARG A 168 0.15 -9.45 18.48
N LEU A 169 0.07 -8.24 19.03
CA LEU A 169 0.93 -7.13 18.61
C LEU A 169 2.39 -7.41 18.98
N ALA A 170 3.28 -7.31 18.01
CA ALA A 170 4.71 -7.33 18.28
C ALA A 170 5.11 -6.07 19.04
N THR A 171 5.99 -6.21 20.02
CA THR A 171 6.61 -5.09 20.72
C THR A 171 7.75 -4.54 19.85
N SER A 172 7.42 -3.85 18.75
CA SER A 172 8.45 -3.26 17.90
C SER A 172 8.62 -1.78 18.21
N ASN A 173 9.88 -1.33 18.22
CA ASN A 173 10.27 0.08 18.27
C ASN A 173 10.39 0.66 16.84
N SER A 174 9.61 0.16 15.86
CA SER A 174 9.66 0.69 14.50
C SER A 174 9.08 2.10 14.50
N ASP A 175 9.93 3.09 14.30
CA ASP A 175 9.59 4.51 14.22
C ASP A 175 8.93 4.90 12.88
N GLY A 176 8.40 3.93 12.14
CA GLY A 176 7.62 4.13 10.93
C GLY A 176 8.23 5.17 9.98
N SER A 177 9.53 5.05 9.64
CA SER A 177 10.12 6.00 8.70
C SER A 177 9.35 5.94 7.38
N ALA A 178 9.03 7.10 6.80
CA ALA A 178 8.28 7.26 5.55
C ALA A 178 8.89 6.54 4.33
N ARG A 179 10.08 6.01 4.48
CA ARG A 179 10.83 5.31 3.42
C ARG A 179 10.66 3.80 3.42
N GLY A 180 9.84 3.22 4.32
CA GLY A 180 9.73 1.76 4.42
C GLY A 180 11.06 1.07 4.75
N THR A 181 12.09 1.83 5.07
CA THR A 181 13.38 1.28 5.47
C THR A 181 13.26 0.73 6.88
N ALA A 182 13.34 -0.60 7.00
CA ALA A 182 13.55 -1.23 8.28
C ALA A 182 14.75 -0.55 8.97
N SER A 183 14.61 -0.22 10.25
CA SER A 183 15.76 0.19 11.06
C SER A 183 16.87 -0.86 10.90
N ASN A 184 18.13 -0.46 10.85
CA ASN A 184 19.29 -1.34 10.66
C ASN A 184 19.42 -2.49 11.69
N GLU A 185 18.48 -2.62 12.64
CA GLU A 185 18.41 -3.65 13.68
C GLU A 185 17.17 -4.55 13.58
N SER A 186 16.56 -4.67 12.39
CA SER A 186 15.38 -5.52 12.22
C SER A 186 15.73 -7.00 12.37
N VAL A 187 15.13 -7.66 13.37
CA VAL A 187 15.29 -9.10 13.59
C VAL A 187 14.73 -9.85 12.38
N PRO A 188 15.50 -10.81 11.82
CA PRO A 188 15.02 -11.66 10.73
C PRO A 188 13.77 -12.46 11.14
N VAL A 189 12.82 -12.60 10.24
CA VAL A 189 11.52 -13.22 10.51
C VAL A 189 11.20 -14.35 9.53
N THR A 190 10.33 -15.27 9.99
CA THR A 190 9.66 -16.26 9.14
C THR A 190 8.17 -15.99 9.15
N GLY A 191 7.56 -15.75 7.97
CA GLY A 191 6.15 -15.42 7.94
C GLY A 191 5.69 -14.75 6.64
N VAL A 192 4.79 -13.79 6.76
CA VAL A 192 4.21 -13.06 5.63
C VAL A 192 4.39 -11.56 5.82
N ILE A 193 4.82 -10.89 4.77
CA ILE A 193 4.81 -9.43 4.65
C ILE A 193 3.66 -9.03 3.74
N LEU A 194 2.83 -8.09 4.18
CA LEU A 194 1.71 -7.53 3.43
C LEU A 194 1.99 -6.08 3.05
N ALA A 195 1.66 -5.73 1.80
CA ALA A 195 1.60 -4.35 1.31
C ALA A 195 0.33 -4.23 0.47
N ASN A 196 -0.71 -3.62 1.04
CA ASN A 196 -1.99 -3.40 0.36
C ASN A 196 -2.20 -1.91 0.14
N GLU A 197 -2.26 -1.48 -1.13
CA GLU A 197 -2.39 -0.06 -1.50
C GLU A 197 -1.36 0.80 -0.73
N PHE A 198 -0.09 0.40 -0.85
CA PHE A 198 1.04 1.01 -0.17
C PHE A 198 2.10 1.52 -1.15
N LEU A 199 2.37 0.76 -2.22
CA LEU A 199 3.45 1.07 -3.16
C LEU A 199 3.08 2.21 -4.11
N ASP A 200 1.81 2.42 -4.37
CA ASP A 200 1.24 3.53 -5.16
C ASP A 200 1.54 4.91 -4.54
N ALA A 201 1.69 4.97 -3.21
CA ALA A 201 2.03 6.18 -2.47
C ALA A 201 3.55 6.40 -2.32
N LEU A 202 4.40 5.51 -2.82
CA LEU A 202 5.84 5.74 -2.84
C LEU A 202 6.20 6.90 -3.77
N PRO A 203 7.09 7.82 -3.33
CA PRO A 203 7.50 8.95 -4.15
C PRO A 203 8.02 8.53 -5.52
N VAL A 204 7.56 9.22 -6.57
CA VAL A 204 7.92 8.94 -7.95
C VAL A 204 8.71 10.07 -8.59
N HIS A 205 9.71 9.74 -9.40
CA HIS A 205 10.30 10.64 -10.38
C HIS A 205 9.39 10.65 -11.61
N ARG A 206 9.19 11.82 -12.21
CA ARG A 206 8.45 11.94 -13.45
C ARG A 206 9.38 12.26 -14.58
N PHE A 207 9.16 11.63 -15.72
CA PHE A 207 9.92 11.93 -16.93
C PHE A 207 9.00 12.36 -18.08
N VAL A 208 9.58 13.02 -19.09
CA VAL A 208 8.93 13.36 -20.35
C VAL A 208 9.86 13.06 -21.51
N VAL A 209 9.32 12.57 -22.62
CA VAL A 209 10.05 12.38 -23.86
C VAL A 209 10.08 13.70 -24.65
N ARG A 210 11.27 14.24 -24.94
CA ARG A 210 11.44 15.43 -25.76
C ARG A 210 12.66 15.29 -26.67
N GLY A 211 12.44 15.47 -27.96
CA GLY A 211 13.52 15.40 -28.98
C GLY A 211 14.24 14.04 -28.96
N GLY A 212 13.53 12.94 -28.74
CA GLY A 212 14.09 11.60 -28.66
C GLY A 212 14.90 11.33 -27.37
N LYS A 213 14.76 12.13 -26.32
CA LYS A 213 15.41 11.96 -25.02
C LYS A 213 14.39 11.87 -23.90
N LEU A 214 14.74 11.12 -22.85
CA LEU A 214 14.03 11.13 -21.59
C LEU A 214 14.58 12.26 -20.71
N LEU A 215 13.76 13.26 -20.44
CA LEU A 215 14.07 14.35 -19.51
C LEU A 215 13.27 14.16 -18.22
N GLU A 216 13.86 14.48 -17.09
CA GLU A 216 13.16 14.48 -15.80
C GLU A 216 12.31 15.75 -15.64
N LEU A 217 11.10 15.61 -15.11
CA LEU A 217 10.23 16.72 -14.73
C LEU A 217 10.47 17.08 -13.27
N TYR A 218 11.10 18.24 -13.08
CA TYR A 218 11.36 18.84 -11.78
C TYR A 218 10.24 19.78 -11.38
N VAL A 219 10.12 20.06 -10.09
CA VAL A 219 9.21 21.07 -9.52
C VAL A 219 10.01 22.33 -9.19
N ALA A 220 9.61 23.46 -9.76
CA ALA A 220 10.15 24.79 -9.52
C ALA A 220 9.03 25.73 -9.03
N TRP A 221 9.41 26.91 -8.57
CA TRP A 221 8.47 27.95 -8.10
C TRP A 221 8.48 29.19 -9.00
N LYS A 222 7.32 29.46 -9.65
CA LYS A 222 7.09 30.69 -10.46
C LYS A 222 5.67 31.18 -10.17
N GLU A 223 5.52 31.99 -9.08
CA GLU A 223 4.19 32.43 -8.60
C GLU A 223 3.23 31.26 -8.24
N GLY A 224 3.75 30.05 -8.24
CA GLY A 224 3.11 28.75 -8.00
C GLY A 224 4.08 27.64 -8.37
N PHE A 225 3.71 26.41 -8.06
CA PHE A 225 4.49 25.23 -8.48
C PHE A 225 4.33 25.01 -9.99
N VAL A 226 5.44 24.76 -10.67
CA VAL A 226 5.49 24.46 -12.12
C VAL A 226 6.47 23.31 -12.38
N GLU A 227 6.17 22.53 -13.43
CA GLU A 227 7.09 21.51 -13.90
C GLU A 227 8.13 22.10 -14.85
N VAL A 228 9.38 21.68 -14.70
CA VAL A 228 10.51 22.07 -15.54
C VAL A 228 11.27 20.81 -15.97
N ALA A 229 11.36 20.60 -17.29
CA ALA A 229 12.10 19.47 -17.83
C ALA A 229 13.60 19.77 -17.89
N ALA A 230 14.42 18.82 -17.44
CA ALA A 230 15.89 18.87 -17.55
C ALA A 230 16.48 17.44 -17.58
N GLU A 231 17.81 17.35 -17.80
CA GLU A 231 18.50 16.05 -17.73
C GLU A 231 18.23 15.37 -16.37
N PRO A 232 18.04 14.03 -16.36
CA PRO A 232 17.82 13.28 -15.14
C PRO A 232 18.95 13.50 -14.12
N SER A 233 18.54 13.79 -12.90
CA SER A 233 19.46 13.78 -11.78
C SER A 233 19.03 12.66 -10.87
N PRO A 234 19.26 11.92 -10.13
CA PRO A 234 20.47 11.29 -9.70
C PRO A 234 20.86 10.18 -10.71
N PRO A 235 22.10 9.69 -10.71
CA PRO A 235 22.53 8.58 -11.57
C PRO A 235 21.61 7.34 -11.45
N ALA A 236 20.99 7.14 -10.26
CA ALA A 236 20.06 6.06 -10.00
C ALA A 236 18.81 6.09 -10.90
N LEU A 237 18.29 7.26 -11.27
CA LEU A 237 17.15 7.34 -12.19
C LEU A 237 17.55 6.94 -13.60
N ALA A 238 18.71 7.43 -14.11
CA ALA A 238 19.22 7.04 -15.41
C ALA A 238 19.55 5.54 -15.49
N GLN A 239 20.12 5.00 -14.42
CA GLN A 239 20.37 3.56 -14.30
C GLN A 239 19.06 2.77 -14.33
N ARG A 240 18.05 3.22 -13.56
CA ARG A 240 16.74 2.57 -13.50
C ARG A 240 16.01 2.59 -14.82
N ILE A 241 16.04 3.73 -15.55
CA ILE A 241 15.49 3.84 -16.91
C ILE A 241 16.11 2.78 -17.83
N ALA A 242 17.44 2.61 -17.76
CA ALA A 242 18.16 1.62 -18.56
C ALA A 242 17.81 0.17 -18.16
N GLU A 243 17.74 -0.13 -16.87
CA GLU A 243 17.38 -1.45 -16.32
C GLU A 243 15.95 -1.86 -16.69
N ASP A 244 15.01 -0.89 -16.69
CA ASP A 244 13.62 -1.13 -17.11
C ASP A 244 13.49 -1.27 -18.64
N GLY A 245 14.55 -0.93 -19.39
CA GLY A 245 14.56 -0.99 -20.84
C GLY A 245 13.71 0.10 -21.49
N LEU A 246 13.53 1.24 -20.80
CA LEU A 246 12.80 2.38 -21.34
C LEU A 246 13.68 3.12 -22.34
N ASP A 247 13.32 3.01 -23.61
CA ASP A 247 13.99 3.68 -24.73
C ASP A 247 13.12 4.83 -25.25
N ALA A 248 13.65 6.04 -25.19
CA ALA A 248 12.97 7.23 -25.74
C ALA A 248 12.54 7.07 -27.20
N GLY A 249 13.27 6.26 -27.98
CA GLY A 249 12.93 5.98 -29.38
C GLY A 249 11.70 5.10 -29.58
N GLN A 250 11.25 4.41 -28.50
CA GLN A 250 10.05 3.56 -28.49
C GLN A 250 8.83 4.24 -27.86
N LEU A 251 9.05 5.38 -27.20
CA LEU A 251 8.01 6.17 -26.55
C LEU A 251 7.59 7.34 -27.45
N ALA A 252 6.36 7.81 -27.25
CA ALA A 252 5.85 8.93 -28.03
C ALA A 252 6.47 10.27 -27.59
N GLU A 253 6.67 11.19 -28.53
CA GLU A 253 7.07 12.57 -28.21
C GLU A 253 6.01 13.21 -27.27
N GLY A 254 6.47 13.83 -26.19
CA GLY A 254 5.62 14.41 -25.15
C GLY A 254 5.04 13.39 -24.15
N GLN A 255 5.30 12.11 -24.31
CA GLN A 255 4.85 11.10 -23.34
C GLN A 255 5.48 11.32 -21.97
N ILE A 256 4.65 11.26 -20.94
CA ILE A 256 5.05 11.35 -19.54
C ILE A 256 4.93 9.97 -18.90
N GLY A 257 5.79 9.68 -17.93
CA GLY A 257 5.71 8.48 -17.09
C GLY A 257 6.32 8.72 -15.71
N GLU A 258 6.04 7.78 -14.82
CA GLU A 258 6.46 7.80 -13.41
C GLU A 258 7.36 6.60 -13.11
N ILE A 259 8.44 6.84 -12.33
CA ILE A 259 9.37 5.81 -11.84
C ILE A 259 9.60 6.00 -10.34
N SER A 260 9.28 4.99 -9.52
CA SER A 260 9.61 4.99 -8.10
C SER A 260 10.96 4.32 -7.85
N LEU A 261 11.95 5.08 -7.41
CA LEU A 261 13.22 4.53 -6.90
C LEU A 261 13.04 3.90 -5.51
N GLY A 262 12.05 4.37 -4.74
CA GLY A 262 11.67 3.83 -3.43
C GLY A 262 11.26 2.37 -3.46
N LEU A 263 10.77 1.87 -4.61
CA LEU A 263 10.39 0.48 -4.80
C LEU A 263 11.56 -0.49 -4.54
N GLY A 264 12.75 -0.15 -5.06
CA GLY A 264 13.96 -0.95 -4.80
C GLY A 264 14.45 -0.86 -3.37
N GLU A 265 14.30 0.29 -2.72
CA GLU A 265 14.64 0.47 -1.30
C GLU A 265 13.72 -0.36 -0.41
N TRP A 266 12.42 -0.30 -0.66
CA TRP A 266 11.44 -1.09 0.05
C TRP A 266 11.72 -2.60 -0.08
N LEU A 267 11.94 -3.12 -1.30
CA LEU A 267 12.24 -4.53 -1.51
C LEU A 267 13.53 -4.99 -0.81
N ARG A 268 14.57 -4.16 -0.80
CA ARG A 268 15.78 -4.47 -0.02
C ARG A 268 15.48 -4.57 1.47
N GLY A 269 14.64 -3.67 2.00
CA GLY A 269 14.17 -3.72 3.39
C GLY A 269 13.38 -5.00 3.68
N VAL A 270 12.44 -5.36 2.80
CA VAL A 270 11.67 -6.61 2.88
C VAL A 270 12.62 -7.82 2.83
N ALA A 271 13.60 -7.83 1.93
CA ALA A 271 14.58 -8.91 1.80
C ALA A 271 15.49 -9.03 3.02
N ALA A 272 15.89 -7.92 3.62
CA ALA A 272 16.70 -7.95 4.85
C ALA A 272 15.92 -8.50 6.05
N ARG A 273 14.60 -8.28 6.05
CA ARG A 273 13.71 -8.68 7.14
C ARG A 273 13.20 -10.12 7.01
N LEU A 274 12.68 -10.50 5.86
CA LEU A 274 12.08 -11.81 5.60
C LEU A 274 13.16 -12.80 5.21
N THR A 275 13.47 -13.78 6.08
CA THR A 275 14.44 -14.83 5.77
C THR A 275 13.81 -16.03 5.09
N ARG A 276 12.56 -16.34 5.43
CA ARG A 276 11.79 -17.44 4.86
C ARG A 276 10.30 -17.11 4.92
N GLY A 277 9.58 -17.23 3.80
CA GLY A 277 8.15 -16.95 3.77
C GLY A 277 7.72 -16.19 2.52
N TYR A 278 6.69 -15.36 2.65
CA TYR A 278 6.04 -14.74 1.51
C TYR A 278 5.91 -13.23 1.68
N ALA A 279 5.94 -12.51 0.55
CA ALA A 279 5.44 -11.14 0.48
C ALA A 279 4.22 -11.10 -0.44
N ILE A 280 3.12 -10.51 0.02
CA ILE A 280 1.89 -10.30 -0.73
C ILE A 280 1.77 -8.80 -0.97
N VAL A 281 1.81 -8.42 -2.25
CA VAL A 281 1.59 -7.05 -2.70
C VAL A 281 0.25 -6.98 -3.41
N ILE A 282 -0.62 -6.09 -2.98
CA ILE A 282 -1.91 -5.82 -3.61
C ILE A 282 -1.97 -4.33 -3.90
N ASP A 283 -1.94 -3.97 -5.20
CA ASP A 283 -1.90 -2.57 -5.58
C ASP A 283 -2.43 -2.36 -7.00
N TYR A 284 -2.76 -1.12 -7.33
CA TYR A 284 -3.10 -0.81 -8.70
C TYR A 284 -1.87 -0.43 -9.52
N GLY A 285 -1.79 -1.03 -10.69
CA GLY A 285 -0.62 -0.89 -11.56
C GLY A 285 -0.73 -1.78 -12.78
N HIS A 286 0.35 -1.79 -13.52
CA HIS A 286 0.43 -2.51 -14.80
C HIS A 286 1.81 -3.09 -15.02
N ASP A 287 1.91 -3.98 -16.00
CA ASP A 287 3.20 -4.35 -16.55
C ASP A 287 3.78 -3.16 -17.34
N ALA A 288 5.10 -3.04 -17.42
CA ALA A 288 5.78 -1.91 -18.06
C ALA A 288 5.28 -1.62 -19.48
N ALA A 289 5.00 -2.67 -20.27
CA ALA A 289 4.50 -2.51 -21.65
C ALA A 289 3.12 -1.81 -21.72
N GLU A 290 2.28 -1.98 -20.71
CA GLU A 290 1.01 -1.27 -20.61
C GLU A 290 1.18 0.08 -19.92
N LEU A 291 2.01 0.16 -18.89
CA LEU A 291 2.24 1.37 -18.10
C LEU A 291 2.84 2.49 -18.96
N TYR A 292 3.83 2.15 -19.78
CA TYR A 292 4.50 3.07 -20.70
C TYR A 292 3.99 2.94 -22.15
N GLY A 293 2.87 2.25 -22.35
CA GLY A 293 2.29 2.05 -23.66
C GLY A 293 1.60 3.29 -24.23
N PRO A 294 1.27 3.28 -25.55
CA PRO A 294 0.77 4.45 -26.27
C PRO A 294 -0.61 4.93 -25.81
N ARG A 295 -1.28 4.21 -24.94
CA ARG A 295 -2.57 4.61 -24.35
C ARG A 295 -2.43 5.49 -23.12
N ARG A 296 -1.18 5.67 -22.58
CA ARG A 296 -0.90 6.40 -21.31
C ARG A 296 0.11 7.52 -21.55
N LEU A 297 -0.23 8.46 -22.43
CA LEU A 297 0.68 9.55 -22.79
C LEU A 297 0.89 10.57 -21.66
N ALA A 298 -0.02 10.67 -20.72
CA ALA A 298 0.03 11.64 -19.62
C ALA A 298 0.55 11.05 -18.30
N GLY A 299 1.02 9.80 -18.29
CA GLY A 299 1.38 9.07 -17.08
C GLY A 299 0.16 8.55 -16.31
N THR A 300 0.37 8.25 -15.05
CA THR A 300 -0.64 7.64 -14.16
C THR A 300 -0.82 8.39 -12.85
N LEU A 301 -0.04 9.44 -12.62
CA LEU A 301 -0.13 10.26 -11.41
C LEU A 301 -1.53 10.86 -11.27
N LEU A 302 -2.16 10.61 -10.13
CA LEU A 302 -3.44 11.18 -9.76
C LEU A 302 -3.36 11.79 -8.35
N GLY A 303 -4.18 12.80 -8.12
CA GLY A 303 -4.41 13.35 -6.79
C GLY A 303 -5.87 13.15 -6.41
N TYR A 304 -6.13 12.76 -5.17
CA TYR A 304 -7.47 12.59 -4.62
C TYR A 304 -7.71 13.50 -3.44
N ARG A 305 -8.90 14.10 -3.38
CA ARG A 305 -9.35 14.88 -2.24
C ARG A 305 -10.89 14.81 -2.14
N GLY A 306 -11.41 14.30 -1.01
CA GLY A 306 -12.85 14.15 -0.79
C GLY A 306 -13.53 13.29 -1.86
N HIS A 307 -12.94 12.13 -2.22
CA HIS A 307 -13.40 11.20 -3.27
C HIS A 307 -13.43 11.79 -4.69
N ARG A 308 -12.72 12.88 -4.93
CA ARG A 308 -12.65 13.53 -6.24
C ARG A 308 -11.21 13.54 -6.74
N VAL A 309 -11.05 13.25 -8.02
CA VAL A 309 -9.78 13.44 -8.71
C VAL A 309 -9.52 14.94 -8.84
N MET A 310 -8.31 15.36 -8.46
CA MET A 310 -7.84 16.73 -8.60
C MET A 310 -7.27 16.94 -10.01
N GLU A 311 -7.58 18.08 -10.62
CA GLU A 311 -7.09 18.41 -11.97
C GLU A 311 -5.59 18.75 -11.97
N ASN A 312 -5.06 19.24 -10.85
CA ASN A 312 -3.68 19.66 -10.71
C ASN A 312 -3.06 19.07 -9.44
N GLN A 313 -1.99 18.32 -9.61
CA GLN A 313 -1.24 17.65 -8.53
C GLN A 313 -0.56 18.63 -7.54
N PHE A 314 -0.50 19.89 -7.88
CA PHE A 314 0.09 20.94 -7.04
C PHE A 314 -0.92 21.67 -6.16
N ASP A 315 -2.22 21.39 -6.35
CA ASP A 315 -3.25 22.04 -5.55
C ASP A 315 -3.23 21.51 -4.11
N ALA A 316 -3.18 22.42 -3.16
CA ALA A 316 -3.26 22.15 -1.73
C ALA A 316 -2.34 21.01 -1.23
N PRO A 317 -0.98 21.14 -1.31
CA PRO A 317 -0.04 20.15 -0.80
C PRO A 317 -0.37 19.75 0.65
N GLY A 318 -0.26 18.47 0.97
CA GLY A 318 -0.61 17.93 2.28
C GLY A 318 -2.12 17.69 2.50
N GLN A 319 -2.98 18.07 1.55
CA GLN A 319 -4.41 17.80 1.61
C GLN A 319 -4.90 16.91 0.45
N VAL A 320 -4.03 16.56 -0.45
CA VAL A 320 -4.28 15.71 -1.62
C VAL A 320 -3.48 14.44 -1.47
N ASP A 321 -4.14 13.29 -1.61
CA ASP A 321 -3.50 12.00 -1.71
C ASP A 321 -2.94 11.85 -3.13
N LEU A 322 -1.62 11.82 -3.26
CA LEU A 322 -0.92 11.67 -4.54
C LEU A 322 -0.54 10.22 -4.73
N THR A 323 -0.98 9.63 -5.82
CA THR A 323 -0.74 8.23 -6.13
C THR A 323 -0.26 8.05 -7.57
N ALA A 324 0.56 7.03 -7.81
CA ALA A 324 0.98 6.63 -9.15
C ALA A 324 0.89 5.11 -9.29
N HIS A 325 0.56 4.62 -10.48
CA HIS A 325 0.45 3.18 -10.71
C HIS A 325 1.80 2.49 -10.54
N VAL A 326 1.77 1.32 -9.89
CA VAL A 326 2.95 0.49 -9.65
C VAL A 326 3.39 -0.20 -10.95
N ASP A 327 4.68 -0.15 -11.24
CA ASP A 327 5.30 -0.96 -12.31
C ASP A 327 5.58 -2.37 -11.79
N PHE A 328 4.69 -3.31 -12.11
CA PHE A 328 4.82 -4.70 -11.68
C PHE A 328 5.96 -5.45 -12.38
N THR A 329 6.31 -5.08 -13.61
CA THR A 329 7.51 -5.63 -14.28
C THR A 329 8.78 -5.26 -13.53
N ALA A 330 8.89 -4.02 -13.13
CA ALA A 330 10.00 -3.53 -12.32
C ALA A 330 10.03 -4.18 -10.94
N LEU A 331 8.86 -4.30 -10.28
CA LEU A 331 8.72 -4.95 -8.99
C LEU A 331 9.20 -6.42 -9.03
N GLU A 332 8.78 -7.18 -10.03
CA GLU A 332 9.19 -8.57 -10.21
C GLU A 332 10.71 -8.72 -10.49
N LYS A 333 11.27 -7.86 -11.35
CA LYS A 333 12.73 -7.83 -11.62
C LYS A 333 13.53 -7.54 -10.34
N LEU A 334 13.10 -6.53 -9.59
CA LEU A 334 13.74 -6.17 -8.32
C LEU A 334 13.59 -7.28 -7.27
N ALA A 335 12.45 -7.94 -7.21
CA ALA A 335 12.21 -9.05 -6.31
C ALA A 335 13.18 -10.20 -6.61
N ALA A 336 13.32 -10.59 -7.88
CA ALA A 336 14.27 -11.60 -8.31
C ALA A 336 15.72 -11.23 -7.95
N ALA A 337 16.13 -9.97 -8.16
CA ALA A 337 17.45 -9.46 -7.79
C ALA A 337 17.71 -9.48 -6.27
N ASN A 338 16.64 -9.48 -5.45
CA ASN A 338 16.72 -9.55 -3.99
C ASN A 338 16.45 -10.95 -3.42
N GLY A 339 16.45 -12.00 -4.25
CA GLY A 339 16.36 -13.39 -3.84
C GLY A 339 14.93 -13.89 -3.60
N PHE A 340 13.93 -13.22 -4.19
CA PHE A 340 12.56 -13.70 -4.21
C PHE A 340 12.24 -14.44 -5.50
N ARG A 341 11.33 -15.41 -5.41
CA ARG A 341 10.69 -16.06 -6.53
C ARG A 341 9.23 -15.63 -6.64
N THR A 342 8.78 -15.24 -7.82
CA THR A 342 7.35 -15.00 -8.09
C THR A 342 6.58 -16.33 -8.02
N VAL A 343 5.62 -16.40 -7.11
CA VAL A 343 4.69 -17.54 -6.97
C VAL A 343 3.47 -17.34 -7.87
N SER A 344 2.91 -16.15 -7.82
CA SER A 344 1.77 -15.77 -8.67
C SER A 344 1.74 -14.26 -8.91
N SER A 345 1.23 -13.88 -10.08
CA SER A 345 0.95 -12.50 -10.49
C SER A 345 -0.42 -12.52 -11.19
N THR A 346 -1.45 -12.03 -10.49
CA THR A 346 -2.86 -12.15 -10.89
C THR A 346 -3.60 -10.84 -10.67
N THR A 347 -4.85 -10.77 -11.09
CA THR A 347 -5.75 -9.71 -10.65
C THR A 347 -6.31 -10.00 -9.26
N GLN A 348 -6.78 -8.96 -8.55
CA GLN A 348 -7.43 -9.13 -7.24
C GLN A 348 -8.66 -10.01 -7.33
N SER A 349 -9.45 -9.89 -8.41
CA SER A 349 -10.61 -10.77 -8.61
C SER A 349 -10.23 -12.24 -8.73
N GLU A 350 -9.18 -12.55 -9.51
CA GLU A 350 -8.67 -13.92 -9.67
C GLU A 350 -8.09 -14.44 -8.34
N PHE A 351 -7.31 -13.62 -7.65
CA PHE A 351 -6.74 -13.96 -6.34
C PHE A 351 -7.84 -14.29 -5.32
N LEU A 352 -8.84 -13.42 -5.17
CA LEU A 352 -9.91 -13.63 -4.19
C LEU A 352 -10.72 -14.91 -4.48
N VAL A 353 -11.03 -15.17 -5.75
CA VAL A 353 -11.73 -16.40 -6.15
C VAL A 353 -10.87 -17.62 -5.82
N ALA A 354 -9.58 -17.61 -6.19
CA ALA A 354 -8.66 -18.72 -5.92
C ALA A 354 -8.38 -18.92 -4.42
N ALA A 355 -8.45 -17.85 -3.62
CA ALA A 355 -8.24 -17.89 -2.17
C ALA A 355 -9.49 -18.32 -1.38
N GLY A 356 -10.64 -18.59 -2.04
CA GLY A 356 -11.82 -19.13 -1.37
C GLY A 356 -12.86 -18.09 -0.96
N LEU A 357 -13.01 -16.99 -1.70
CA LEU A 357 -14.07 -15.99 -1.47
C LEU A 357 -15.46 -16.60 -1.46
N GLU A 358 -15.71 -17.62 -2.30
CA GLU A 358 -17.01 -18.30 -2.38
C GLU A 358 -17.33 -19.03 -1.07
N GLU A 359 -16.35 -19.67 -0.46
CA GLU A 359 -16.46 -20.35 0.83
C GLU A 359 -16.81 -19.37 1.94
N GLU A 360 -16.14 -18.19 1.94
CA GLU A 360 -16.45 -17.13 2.90
C GLU A 360 -17.87 -16.61 2.74
N LEU A 361 -18.33 -16.43 1.51
CA LEU A 361 -19.69 -16.00 1.22
C LEU A 361 -20.72 -17.05 1.68
N ARG A 362 -20.48 -18.34 1.43
CA ARG A 362 -21.34 -19.43 1.90
C ARG A 362 -21.39 -19.49 3.42
N ALA A 363 -20.24 -19.37 4.09
CA ALA A 363 -20.16 -19.35 5.54
C ALA A 363 -20.92 -18.16 6.13
N LEU A 364 -20.81 -16.98 5.51
CA LEU A 364 -21.57 -15.80 5.90
C LEU A 364 -23.07 -16.01 5.75
N GLN A 365 -23.53 -16.57 4.61
CA GLN A 365 -24.94 -16.86 4.33
C GLN A 365 -25.55 -17.89 5.29
N SER A 366 -24.73 -18.79 5.81
CA SER A 366 -25.16 -19.83 6.76
C SER A 366 -25.19 -19.32 8.22
N SER A 367 -24.74 -18.09 8.49
CA SER A 367 -24.75 -17.50 9.82
C SER A 367 -26.19 -17.21 10.26
N ARG A 368 -26.53 -17.66 11.48
CA ARG A 368 -27.87 -17.45 12.07
C ARG A 368 -28.15 -15.99 12.44
N ASP A 369 -27.10 -15.20 12.63
CA ASP A 369 -27.18 -13.81 13.07
C ASP A 369 -27.09 -12.82 11.88
N LEU A 370 -27.05 -13.33 10.63
CA LEU A 370 -26.93 -12.49 9.45
C LEU A 370 -28.20 -11.67 9.22
N THR A 371 -28.07 -10.35 9.32
CA THR A 371 -29.16 -9.44 8.94
C THR A 371 -29.20 -9.21 7.43
N LEU A 372 -30.36 -8.78 6.90
CA LEU A 372 -30.47 -8.39 5.50
C LEU A 372 -29.53 -7.22 5.17
N ALA A 373 -29.32 -6.30 6.10
CA ALA A 373 -28.43 -5.16 5.93
C ALA A 373 -26.96 -5.62 5.80
N ASP A 374 -26.52 -6.57 6.64
CA ASP A 374 -25.17 -7.12 6.59
C ASP A 374 -24.93 -7.90 5.30
N TYR A 375 -25.90 -8.71 4.89
CA TYR A 375 -25.84 -9.42 3.60
C TYR A 375 -25.73 -8.45 2.41
N THR A 376 -26.54 -7.40 2.41
CA THR A 376 -26.51 -6.40 1.33
C THR A 376 -25.18 -5.67 1.28
N ARG A 377 -24.62 -5.32 2.44
CA ARG A 377 -23.29 -4.68 2.57
C ARG A 377 -22.20 -5.59 2.05
N ALA A 378 -22.20 -6.87 2.48
CA ALA A 378 -21.24 -7.86 2.01
C ALA A 378 -21.30 -8.05 0.50
N ARG A 379 -22.51 -8.22 -0.06
CA ARG A 379 -22.71 -8.37 -1.50
C ARG A 379 -22.21 -7.13 -2.28
N SER A 380 -22.53 -5.94 -1.83
CA SER A 380 -22.07 -4.70 -2.47
C SER A 380 -20.54 -4.58 -2.42
N GLY A 381 -19.93 -4.94 -1.31
CA GLY A 381 -18.48 -4.98 -1.14
C GLY A 381 -17.83 -5.99 -2.10
N ILE A 382 -18.35 -7.22 -2.16
CA ILE A 382 -17.85 -8.28 -3.07
C ILE A 382 -17.94 -7.84 -4.53
N VAL A 383 -19.09 -7.29 -4.96
CA VAL A 383 -19.23 -6.79 -6.34
C VAL A 383 -18.16 -5.76 -6.65
N ARG A 384 -17.90 -4.81 -5.76
CA ARG A 384 -16.88 -3.77 -5.95
C ARG A 384 -15.47 -4.36 -5.99
N MET A 385 -15.15 -5.32 -5.12
CA MET A 385 -13.84 -5.97 -5.05
C MET A 385 -13.56 -6.85 -6.29
N LEU A 386 -14.59 -7.38 -6.94
CA LEU A 386 -14.46 -8.23 -8.13
C LEU A 386 -14.66 -7.47 -9.45
N ASP A 387 -15.23 -6.25 -9.44
CA ASP A 387 -15.50 -5.50 -10.68
C ASP A 387 -14.17 -5.09 -11.35
N PRO A 388 -13.89 -5.56 -12.58
CA PRO A 388 -12.66 -5.23 -13.30
C PRO A 388 -12.54 -3.75 -13.70
N ARG A 389 -13.61 -2.98 -13.57
CA ARG A 389 -13.59 -1.51 -13.77
C ARG A 389 -13.17 -0.76 -12.52
N HIS A 390 -13.11 -1.45 -11.38
CA HIS A 390 -12.77 -0.91 -10.07
C HIS A 390 -11.62 -1.71 -9.43
N MET A 391 -11.78 -2.14 -8.18
CA MET A 391 -10.74 -2.83 -7.40
C MET A 391 -10.39 -4.22 -7.97
N GLY A 392 -11.32 -4.87 -8.70
CA GLY A 392 -11.08 -6.23 -9.23
C GLY A 392 -9.90 -6.32 -10.19
N ARG A 393 -9.47 -5.21 -10.79
CA ARG A 393 -8.29 -5.11 -11.67
C ARG A 393 -6.97 -4.87 -10.94
N PHE A 394 -6.97 -4.58 -9.63
CA PHE A 394 -5.72 -4.43 -8.89
C PHE A 394 -4.88 -5.68 -9.08
N ARG A 395 -3.57 -5.52 -9.05
CA ARG A 395 -2.64 -6.64 -9.20
C ARG A 395 -2.35 -7.23 -7.83
N VAL A 396 -2.26 -8.55 -7.79
CA VAL A 396 -1.80 -9.29 -6.62
C VAL A 396 -0.55 -10.06 -7.00
N LEU A 397 0.56 -9.67 -6.43
CA LEU A 397 1.85 -10.33 -6.61
C LEU A 397 2.23 -11.07 -5.33
N ILE A 398 2.44 -12.36 -5.44
CA ILE A 398 2.94 -13.19 -4.34
C ILE A 398 4.37 -13.58 -4.63
N LEU A 399 5.26 -13.17 -3.77
CA LEU A 399 6.68 -13.45 -3.79
C LEU A 399 7.03 -14.43 -2.68
N GLU A 400 7.92 -15.38 -2.94
CA GLU A 400 8.43 -16.34 -1.97
C GLU A 400 9.91 -16.15 -1.76
N ARG A 401 10.33 -16.26 -0.51
CA ARG A 401 11.73 -16.37 -0.11
C ARG A 401 11.94 -17.68 0.62
N VAL A 402 12.83 -18.53 0.06
CA VAL A 402 13.15 -19.87 0.56
C VAL A 402 14.36 -19.83 1.48
#